data_272472918b2d28700589c006082684c1
#
_entry.id   272472918b2d28700589c006082684c1
#
_cell.length_a   1.000
_cell.length_b   1.000
_cell.length_c   1.000
_cell.angle_alpha   90.00
_cell.angle_beta   90.00
_cell.angle_gamma   90.00
#
_symmetry.space_group_name_H-M   'P 1'
#
loop_
_entity.id
_entity.type
_entity.pdbx_description
1 polymer ?
#
loop_
_entity_poly.entity_id
_entity_poly.type
_entity_poly.pdbx_seq_one_letter_code
_entity_poly.pdbx_strand_id
1 'polypeptide(L)'
;FKTGTDASKPKFYALDMFPYPSGAGLHVGHPEGYTATDILSRFKRAQGYNVLHPMGWDAFGLPAEQYAMDTGNDPAEFTAENIANFKRQINALGFSYDWDREVNTTDPNYYKWTQWIFTKLYEKGLAYEAEVPVNWVEELGTAIANEEVLPDGTSERGGYPVVRKPMRQWMLKITAYAERLLNDLDELDWPESIKDMQRNWIGKSTGANVTFKVKGTDKEFTVFT
;
A
#
# COMPACT_ATOMS: atom_id res chain seq x y z
N PHE A 1 20.06 18.91 -5.09
CA PHE A 1 19.74 17.84 -6.10
C PHE A 1 18.36 18.06 -6.77
N LYS A 2 18.11 19.28 -7.16
CA LYS A 2 16.83 19.67 -7.73
C LYS A 2 16.60 19.06 -9.12
N THR A 3 15.39 18.57 -9.37
CA THR A 3 14.97 18.10 -10.69
C THR A 3 14.95 19.25 -11.68
N GLY A 4 15.64 19.11 -12.81
CA GLY A 4 15.72 20.13 -13.83
C GLY A 4 14.45 20.24 -14.68
N THR A 5 14.28 21.37 -15.35
CA THR A 5 13.19 21.61 -16.30
C THR A 5 13.61 21.42 -17.76
N ASP A 6 14.88 21.10 -18.02
CA ASP A 6 15.43 20.91 -19.35
C ASP A 6 14.85 19.66 -20.02
N ALA A 7 13.94 19.86 -20.96
CA ALA A 7 13.26 18.79 -21.68
C ALA A 7 14.16 18.07 -22.70
N SER A 8 15.34 18.61 -23.02
CA SER A 8 16.29 17.99 -23.95
C SER A 8 17.07 16.85 -23.32
N LYS A 9 17.17 16.82 -22.00
CA LYS A 9 17.86 15.76 -21.25
C LYS A 9 17.00 14.51 -21.13
N PRO A 10 17.58 13.31 -21.25
CA PRO A 10 16.86 12.07 -20.98
C PRO A 10 16.39 12.07 -19.52
N LYS A 11 15.17 11.61 -19.30
CA LYS A 11 14.56 11.55 -17.96
C LYS A 11 14.90 10.25 -17.26
N PHE A 12 15.12 10.32 -15.96
CA PHE A 12 15.25 9.17 -15.10
C PHE A 12 14.46 9.39 -13.80
N TYR A 13 13.63 8.43 -13.44
CA TYR A 13 12.81 8.47 -12.24
C TYR A 13 13.27 7.39 -11.28
N ALA A 14 13.86 7.79 -10.15
CA ALA A 14 14.26 6.89 -9.08
C ALA A 14 13.22 6.94 -7.96
N LEU A 15 12.63 5.79 -7.66
CA LEU A 15 11.62 5.63 -6.61
C LEU A 15 12.18 4.85 -5.44
N ASP A 16 11.94 5.38 -4.24
CA ASP A 16 12.11 4.67 -2.98
C ASP A 16 10.77 4.35 -2.37
N MET A 17 10.76 3.33 -1.51
CA MET A 17 9.68 3.13 -0.56
C MET A 17 9.80 4.20 0.53
N PHE A 18 8.96 5.22 0.48
CA PHE A 18 8.95 6.28 1.49
C PHE A 18 8.44 5.77 2.84
N PRO A 19 8.98 6.25 3.96
CA PRO A 19 8.76 5.66 5.26
C PRO A 19 7.41 6.06 5.88
N TYR A 20 6.91 5.18 6.77
CA TYR A 20 5.94 5.57 7.80
C TYR A 20 6.65 6.35 8.90
N PRO A 21 6.26 7.59 9.21
CA PRO A 21 6.83 8.35 10.31
C PRO A 21 6.21 7.94 11.67
N SER A 22 6.14 6.64 11.93
CA SER A 22 5.45 6.05 13.09
C SER A 22 6.36 5.79 14.30
N GLY A 23 7.64 6.05 14.16
CA GLY A 23 8.63 5.84 15.21
C GLY A 23 9.54 7.04 15.40
N ALA A 24 10.41 6.97 16.42
CA ALA A 24 11.32 8.05 16.79
C ALA A 24 12.43 8.34 15.75
N GLY A 25 12.53 7.57 14.68
CA GLY A 25 13.54 7.76 13.63
C GLY A 25 13.73 6.54 12.73
N LEU A 26 14.70 6.65 11.83
CA LEU A 26 15.06 5.60 10.90
C LEU A 26 15.62 4.37 11.63
N HIS A 27 15.27 3.18 11.16
CA HIS A 27 15.98 1.95 11.45
C HIS A 27 16.96 1.62 10.32
N VAL A 28 17.87 0.67 10.54
CA VAL A 28 18.96 0.33 9.58
C VAL A 28 18.47 -0.13 8.20
N GLY A 29 17.28 -0.69 8.09
CA GLY A 29 16.68 -1.08 6.81
C GLY A 29 16.32 0.09 5.90
N HIS A 30 16.03 1.27 6.42
CA HIS A 30 15.76 2.46 5.59
C HIS A 30 17.00 2.89 4.78
N PRO A 31 18.17 3.14 5.41
CA PRO A 31 19.37 3.52 4.66
C PRO A 31 19.85 2.48 3.65
N GLU A 32 19.55 1.20 3.83
CA GLU A 32 19.92 0.14 2.89
C GLU A 32 19.31 0.40 1.50
N GLY A 33 18.00 0.52 1.41
CA GLY A 33 17.32 0.83 0.15
C GLY A 33 17.67 2.21 -0.39
N TYR A 34 17.66 3.23 0.49
CA TYR A 34 17.92 4.62 0.10
C TYR A 34 19.33 4.84 -0.43
N THR A 35 20.32 4.10 0.08
CA THR A 35 21.69 4.15 -0.45
C THR A 35 21.75 3.62 -1.87
N ALA A 36 21.08 2.51 -2.17
CA ALA A 36 21.08 1.92 -3.51
C ALA A 36 20.51 2.88 -4.55
N THR A 37 19.36 3.47 -4.28
CA THR A 37 18.71 4.43 -5.19
C THR A 37 19.45 5.76 -5.27
N ASP A 38 20.11 6.19 -4.19
CA ASP A 38 20.97 7.38 -4.20
C ASP A 38 22.21 7.20 -5.09
N ILE A 39 22.88 6.07 -5.00
CA ILE A 39 24.00 5.74 -5.88
C ILE A 39 23.57 5.79 -7.34
N LEU A 40 22.46 5.14 -7.67
CA LEU A 40 21.91 5.12 -9.02
C LEU A 40 21.52 6.53 -9.50
N SER A 41 20.87 7.32 -8.63
CA SER A 41 20.47 8.69 -8.95
C SER A 41 21.66 9.61 -9.23
N ARG A 42 22.71 9.51 -8.43
CA ARG A 42 23.96 10.26 -8.63
C ARG A 42 24.66 9.83 -9.92
N PHE A 43 24.75 8.53 -10.18
CA PHE A 43 25.32 7.98 -11.41
C PHE A 43 24.57 8.51 -12.64
N LYS A 44 23.25 8.47 -12.65
CA LYS A 44 22.44 8.98 -13.75
C LYS A 44 22.61 10.48 -13.95
N ARG A 45 22.68 11.28 -12.88
CA ARG A 45 23.00 12.72 -12.99
C ARG A 45 24.37 12.96 -13.61
N ALA A 46 25.38 12.19 -13.21
CA ALA A 46 26.73 12.27 -13.80
C ALA A 46 26.74 11.92 -15.29
N GLN A 47 25.82 11.06 -15.74
CA GLN A 47 25.61 10.74 -17.16
C GLN A 47 24.80 11.81 -17.93
N GLY A 48 24.37 12.89 -17.28
CA GLY A 48 23.62 13.96 -17.92
C GLY A 48 22.09 13.80 -17.92
N TYR A 49 21.55 12.81 -17.24
CA TYR A 49 20.10 12.66 -17.11
C TYR A 49 19.47 13.73 -16.23
N ASN A 50 18.23 14.09 -16.55
CA ASN A 50 17.35 14.82 -15.64
C ASN A 50 16.70 13.80 -14.68
N VAL A 51 17.18 13.77 -13.43
CA VAL A 51 16.77 12.78 -12.45
C VAL A 51 15.73 13.35 -11.51
N LEU A 52 14.57 12.70 -11.42
CA LEU A 52 13.58 12.90 -10.36
C LEU A 52 13.81 11.83 -9.29
N HIS A 53 14.26 12.27 -8.10
CA HIS A 53 14.46 11.42 -6.93
C HIS A 53 13.72 12.04 -5.74
N PRO A 54 12.40 11.79 -5.62
CA PRO A 54 11.56 12.38 -4.58
C PRO A 54 11.66 11.59 -3.28
N MET A 55 11.25 12.23 -2.19
CA MET A 55 11.03 11.62 -0.89
C MET A 55 9.73 12.14 -0.30
N GLY A 56 9.21 11.44 0.67
CA GLY A 56 7.99 11.84 1.37
C GLY A 56 7.67 10.97 2.56
N TRP A 57 6.44 11.12 3.04
CA TRP A 57 5.97 10.51 4.29
C TRP A 57 4.62 9.84 4.05
N ASP A 58 4.57 8.55 4.32
CA ASP A 58 3.32 7.80 4.42
C ASP A 58 2.75 8.02 5.82
N ALA A 59 2.08 9.16 5.98
CA ALA A 59 1.82 9.74 7.28
C ALA A 59 0.46 9.35 7.89
N PHE A 60 -0.44 8.73 7.14
CA PHE A 60 -1.62 8.07 7.69
C PHE A 60 -1.24 6.69 8.23
N GLY A 61 -1.90 6.25 9.30
CA GLY A 61 -1.75 4.87 9.73
C GLY A 61 -2.10 4.63 11.20
N LEU A 62 -2.45 3.38 11.50
CA LEU A 62 -2.80 2.90 12.83
C LEU A 62 -1.74 3.19 13.91
N PRO A 63 -0.42 3.13 13.66
CA PRO A 63 0.56 3.42 14.70
C PRO A 63 0.45 4.81 15.31
N ALA A 64 0.22 5.84 14.50
CA ALA A 64 0.04 7.21 14.99
C ALA A 64 -1.29 7.38 15.73
N GLU A 65 -2.35 6.76 15.22
CA GLU A 65 -3.68 6.77 15.84
C GLU A 65 -3.66 6.04 17.18
N GLN A 66 -3.04 4.87 17.26
CA GLN A 66 -2.90 4.11 18.50
C GLN A 66 -2.09 4.88 19.55
N TYR A 67 -0.98 5.50 19.15
CA TYR A 67 -0.20 6.35 20.04
C TYR A 67 -1.04 7.52 20.59
N ALA A 68 -1.85 8.13 19.75
CA ALA A 68 -2.76 9.19 20.16
C ALA A 68 -3.79 8.70 21.19
N MET A 69 -4.38 7.52 20.97
CA MET A 69 -5.34 6.91 21.90
C MET A 69 -4.67 6.58 23.25
N ASP A 70 -3.47 6.03 23.24
CA ASP A 70 -2.74 5.59 24.43
C ASP A 70 -2.23 6.75 25.27
N THR A 71 -1.88 7.88 24.64
CA THR A 71 -1.21 9.02 25.29
C THR A 71 -2.09 10.26 25.42
N GLY A 72 -3.21 10.34 24.70
CA GLY A 72 -4.06 11.52 24.60
C GLY A 72 -3.45 12.67 23.79
N ASN A 73 -2.37 12.41 23.03
CA ASN A 73 -1.73 13.40 22.16
C ASN A 73 -2.42 13.48 20.80
N ASP A 74 -2.29 14.63 20.12
CA ASP A 74 -2.77 14.79 18.75
C ASP A 74 -1.89 13.95 17.79
N PRO A 75 -2.47 13.06 16.98
CA PRO A 75 -1.71 12.28 16.01
C PRO A 75 -1.00 13.13 14.95
N ALA A 76 -1.54 14.31 14.62
CA ALA A 76 -0.93 15.23 13.66
C ALA A 76 0.37 15.84 14.21
N GLU A 77 0.38 16.26 15.48
CA GLU A 77 1.58 16.82 16.13
C GLU A 77 2.68 15.76 16.25
N PHE A 78 2.33 14.60 16.76
CA PHE A 78 3.26 13.47 16.87
C PHE A 78 3.87 13.08 15.50
N THR A 79 3.04 13.00 14.47
CA THR A 79 3.50 12.69 13.11
C THR A 79 4.43 13.78 12.57
N ALA A 80 4.11 15.05 12.78
CA ALA A 80 4.94 16.18 12.34
C ALA A 80 6.33 16.17 13.01
N GLU A 81 6.41 15.88 14.31
CA GLU A 81 7.68 15.75 15.03
C GLU A 81 8.53 14.61 14.49
N ASN A 82 7.91 13.45 14.24
CA ASN A 82 8.59 12.30 13.66
C ASN A 82 9.11 12.62 12.24
N ILE A 83 8.30 13.23 11.38
CA ILE A 83 8.72 13.68 10.04
C ILE A 83 9.94 14.59 10.13
N ALA A 84 9.95 15.56 11.02
CA ALA A 84 11.07 16.48 11.20
C ALA A 84 12.36 15.72 11.59
N ASN A 85 12.26 14.72 12.49
CA ASN A 85 13.39 13.90 12.88
C ASN A 85 13.88 12.97 11.74
N PHE A 86 12.98 12.29 11.05
CA PHE A 86 13.33 11.46 9.89
C PHE A 86 14.05 12.28 8.82
N LYS A 87 13.51 13.45 8.48
CA LYS A 87 14.11 14.36 7.51
C LYS A 87 15.51 14.81 7.92
N ARG A 88 15.69 15.13 9.20
CA ARG A 88 17.00 15.47 9.75
C ARG A 88 18.01 14.33 9.60
N GLN A 89 17.59 13.09 9.89
CA GLN A 89 18.43 11.90 9.77
C GLN A 89 18.78 11.58 8.30
N ILE A 90 17.81 11.63 7.39
CA ILE A 90 18.03 11.45 5.95
C ILE A 90 19.00 12.49 5.40
N ASN A 91 18.86 13.75 5.80
CA ASN A 91 19.79 14.81 5.41
C ASN A 91 21.20 14.60 5.98
N ALA A 92 21.33 14.08 7.20
CA ALA A 92 22.63 13.77 7.80
C ALA A 92 23.38 12.66 7.04
N LEU A 93 22.66 11.72 6.42
CA LEU A 93 23.23 10.70 5.53
C LEU A 93 23.64 11.26 4.16
N GLY A 94 23.19 12.47 3.81
CA GLY A 94 23.61 13.17 2.60
C GLY A 94 22.98 12.64 1.31
N PHE A 95 21.84 11.96 1.37
CA PHE A 95 21.13 11.47 0.18
C PHE A 95 20.67 12.58 -0.77
N SER A 96 20.65 12.29 -2.05
CA SER A 96 20.42 13.25 -3.13
C SER A 96 18.93 13.37 -3.51
N TYR A 97 18.06 13.48 -2.51
CA TYR A 97 16.64 13.72 -2.74
C TYR A 97 16.34 15.14 -3.18
N ASP A 98 15.31 15.28 -4.00
CA ASP A 98 14.75 16.58 -4.38
C ASP A 98 13.67 16.99 -3.36
N TRP A 99 14.08 17.76 -2.35
CA TRP A 99 13.19 18.22 -1.29
C TRP A 99 12.14 19.25 -1.74
N ASP A 100 12.27 19.83 -2.93
CA ASP A 100 11.20 20.66 -3.52
C ASP A 100 10.02 19.78 -4.03
N ARG A 101 10.24 18.47 -4.09
CA ARG A 101 9.28 17.45 -4.49
C ARG A 101 8.87 16.54 -3.33
N GLU A 102 9.07 17.01 -2.10
CA GLU A 102 8.62 16.33 -0.89
C GLU A 102 7.10 16.19 -0.90
N VAL A 103 6.62 15.00 -0.55
CA VAL A 103 5.18 14.71 -0.41
C VAL A 103 4.86 14.27 1.01
N ASN A 104 3.65 14.62 1.47
CA ASN A 104 3.09 14.13 2.72
C ASN A 104 1.66 13.66 2.43
N THR A 105 1.37 12.41 2.68
CA THR A 105 0.06 11.82 2.38
C THR A 105 -1.08 12.42 3.19
N THR A 106 -0.77 13.07 4.34
CA THR A 106 -1.77 13.78 5.17
C THR A 106 -1.97 15.25 4.77
N ASP A 107 -1.19 15.77 3.78
CA ASP A 107 -1.45 17.11 3.25
C ASP A 107 -2.76 17.11 2.45
N PRO A 108 -3.72 18.00 2.76
CA PRO A 108 -4.97 18.13 1.99
C PRO A 108 -4.75 18.35 0.48
N ASN A 109 -3.67 19.01 0.09
CA ASN A 109 -3.32 19.20 -1.31
C ASN A 109 -2.86 17.91 -1.98
N TYR A 110 -2.40 16.92 -1.20
CA TYR A 110 -2.04 15.60 -1.70
C TYR A 110 -3.26 14.67 -1.69
N TYR A 111 -3.91 14.44 -0.55
CA TYR A 111 -4.98 13.44 -0.45
C TYR A 111 -6.28 13.81 -1.19
N LYS A 112 -6.49 15.08 -1.55
CA LYS A 112 -7.61 15.46 -2.43
C LYS A 112 -7.65 14.65 -3.72
N TRP A 113 -6.49 14.24 -4.23
CA TRP A 113 -6.41 13.42 -5.43
C TRP A 113 -6.82 11.97 -5.18
N THR A 114 -6.50 11.43 -4.01
CA THR A 114 -7.01 10.12 -3.57
C THR A 114 -8.54 10.15 -3.46
N GLN A 115 -9.10 11.21 -2.88
CA GLN A 115 -10.54 11.40 -2.81
C GLN A 115 -11.18 11.55 -4.20
N TRP A 116 -10.53 12.28 -5.10
CA TRP A 116 -10.98 12.42 -6.48
C TRP A 116 -10.97 11.08 -7.22
N ILE A 117 -9.92 10.26 -7.06
CA ILE A 117 -9.86 8.91 -7.64
C ILE A 117 -11.02 8.06 -7.10
N PHE A 118 -11.28 8.11 -5.79
CA PHE A 118 -12.40 7.39 -5.20
C PHE A 118 -13.74 7.79 -5.82
N THR A 119 -14.00 9.10 -6.00
CA THR A 119 -15.23 9.56 -6.65
C THR A 119 -15.34 9.05 -8.09
N LYS A 120 -14.23 8.98 -8.82
CA LYS A 120 -14.22 8.41 -10.17
C LYS A 120 -14.49 6.90 -10.20
N LEU A 121 -14.00 6.17 -9.21
CA LEU A 121 -14.32 4.75 -9.05
C LEU A 121 -15.81 4.57 -8.73
N TYR A 122 -16.36 5.41 -7.86
CA TYR A 122 -17.78 5.38 -7.54
C TYR A 122 -18.67 5.68 -8.76
N GLU A 123 -18.37 6.75 -9.51
CA GLU A 123 -19.07 7.10 -10.77
C GLU A 123 -19.07 5.96 -11.79
N LYS A 124 -18.03 5.11 -11.78
CA LYS A 124 -17.90 3.92 -12.66
C LYS A 124 -18.51 2.65 -12.07
N GLY A 125 -19.13 2.71 -10.89
CA GLY A 125 -19.66 1.55 -10.19
C GLY A 125 -18.60 0.56 -9.71
N LEU A 126 -17.35 1.02 -9.57
CA LEU A 126 -16.22 0.25 -9.06
C LEU A 126 -16.01 0.42 -7.55
N ALA A 127 -16.60 1.43 -6.94
CA ALA A 127 -16.72 1.59 -5.50
C ALA A 127 -18.20 1.50 -5.11
N TYR A 128 -18.49 0.79 -4.04
CA TYR A 128 -19.86 0.55 -3.54
C TYR A 128 -19.87 0.27 -2.04
N GLU A 129 -20.99 0.44 -1.39
CA GLU A 129 -21.16 0.06 0.01
C GLU A 129 -21.76 -1.34 0.12
N ALA A 130 -21.25 -2.11 1.07
CA ALA A 130 -21.82 -3.42 1.43
C ALA A 130 -21.60 -3.70 2.92
N GLU A 131 -22.48 -4.53 3.50
CA GLU A 131 -22.23 -5.13 4.80
C GLU A 131 -21.34 -6.36 4.62
N VAL A 132 -20.14 -6.31 5.17
CA VAL A 132 -19.15 -7.39 5.06
C VAL A 132 -18.58 -7.75 6.42
N PRO A 133 -18.22 -9.01 6.66
CA PRO A 133 -17.56 -9.40 7.90
C PRO A 133 -16.13 -8.87 7.90
N VAL A 134 -15.81 -8.05 8.91
CA VAL A 134 -14.46 -7.54 9.17
C VAL A 134 -13.80 -8.29 10.33
N ASN A 135 -12.48 -8.27 10.41
CA ASN A 135 -11.73 -8.76 11.56
C ASN A 135 -11.66 -7.64 12.60
N TRP A 136 -12.54 -7.68 13.58
CA TRP A 136 -12.64 -6.68 14.62
C TRP A 136 -11.83 -7.06 15.85
N VAL A 137 -11.08 -6.10 16.39
CA VAL A 137 -10.33 -6.23 17.65
C VAL A 137 -10.87 -5.19 18.63
N GLU A 138 -11.55 -5.67 19.66
CA GLU A 138 -12.24 -4.79 20.64
C GLU A 138 -11.25 -3.93 21.41
N GLU A 139 -10.12 -4.51 21.82
CA GLU A 139 -9.08 -3.84 22.59
C GLU A 139 -8.36 -2.74 21.79
N LEU A 140 -8.29 -2.87 20.48
CA LEU A 140 -7.73 -1.84 19.59
C LEU A 140 -8.80 -0.87 19.07
N GLY A 141 -10.08 -1.20 19.24
CA GLY A 141 -11.20 -0.39 18.75
C GLY A 141 -11.25 -0.25 17.22
N THR A 142 -10.70 -1.20 16.49
CA THR A 142 -10.55 -1.12 15.02
C THR A 142 -10.69 -2.47 14.33
N ALA A 143 -10.90 -2.41 13.00
CA ALA A 143 -10.81 -3.57 12.12
C ALA A 143 -9.39 -3.70 11.57
N ILE A 144 -8.90 -4.94 11.47
CA ILE A 144 -7.57 -5.25 10.93
C ILE A 144 -7.67 -6.09 9.64
N ALA A 145 -6.62 -6.05 8.82
CA ALA A 145 -6.52 -6.83 7.60
C ALA A 145 -6.39 -8.34 7.89
N ASN A 146 -6.67 -9.18 6.89
CA ASN A 146 -6.54 -10.64 7.05
C ASN A 146 -5.09 -11.05 7.38
N GLU A 147 -4.12 -10.33 6.82
CA GLU A 147 -2.68 -10.56 7.00
C GLU A 147 -2.20 -10.27 8.43
N GLU A 148 -2.95 -9.45 9.18
CA GLU A 148 -2.66 -9.10 10.58
C GLU A 148 -3.31 -10.07 11.58
N VAL A 149 -4.05 -11.07 11.10
CA VAL A 149 -4.63 -12.13 11.93
C VAL A 149 -3.68 -13.32 11.97
N LEU A 150 -3.16 -13.63 13.16
CA LEU A 150 -2.26 -14.76 13.36
C LEU A 150 -3.01 -16.10 13.25
N PRO A 151 -2.30 -17.21 13.01
CA PRO A 151 -2.93 -18.55 12.89
C PRO A 151 -3.72 -19.01 14.13
N ASP A 152 -3.42 -18.47 15.30
CA ASP A 152 -4.12 -18.73 16.55
C ASP A 152 -5.41 -17.89 16.74
N GLY A 153 -5.73 -17.03 15.78
CA GLY A 153 -6.92 -16.17 15.81
C GLY A 153 -6.72 -14.88 16.61
N THR A 154 -5.48 -14.49 16.90
CA THR A 154 -5.16 -13.23 17.57
C THR A 154 -4.63 -12.18 16.60
N SER A 155 -4.64 -10.91 16.99
CA SER A 155 -4.03 -9.81 16.22
C SER A 155 -2.51 -9.83 16.36
N GLU A 156 -1.79 -9.55 15.26
CA GLU A 156 -0.33 -9.38 15.28
C GLU A 156 0.09 -8.30 16.28
N ARG A 157 -0.66 -7.20 16.33
CA ARG A 157 -0.46 -6.15 17.32
C ARG A 157 -1.22 -6.47 18.61
N GLY A 158 -0.51 -6.62 19.71
CA GLY A 158 -1.04 -6.79 21.04
C GLY A 158 -1.51 -8.19 21.40
N GLY A 159 -1.61 -9.12 20.42
CA GLY A 159 -2.03 -10.50 20.68
C GLY A 159 -3.47 -10.63 21.15
N TYR A 160 -4.35 -9.71 20.78
CA TYR A 160 -5.75 -9.68 21.21
C TYR A 160 -6.65 -10.58 20.37
N PRO A 161 -7.74 -11.14 20.94
CA PRO A 161 -8.69 -11.94 20.19
C PRO A 161 -9.30 -11.18 19.02
N VAL A 162 -9.39 -11.83 17.86
CA VAL A 162 -10.03 -11.28 16.66
C VAL A 162 -11.40 -11.91 16.49
N VAL A 163 -12.44 -11.07 16.36
CA VAL A 163 -13.80 -11.53 16.10
C VAL A 163 -14.30 -11.09 14.73
N ARG A 164 -15.08 -11.97 14.08
CA ARG A 164 -15.73 -11.62 12.81
C ARG A 164 -17.01 -10.84 13.10
N LYS A 165 -17.05 -9.56 12.71
CA LYS A 165 -18.18 -8.65 12.94
C LYS A 165 -18.69 -8.10 11.61
N PRO A 166 -19.97 -8.23 11.27
CA PRO A 166 -20.53 -7.58 10.09
C PRO A 166 -20.54 -6.07 10.29
N MET A 167 -19.99 -5.36 9.30
CA MET A 167 -19.96 -3.89 9.31
C MET A 167 -20.22 -3.37 7.90
N ARG A 168 -20.93 -2.25 7.81
CA ARG A 168 -21.11 -1.52 6.56
C ARG A 168 -19.78 -0.85 6.18
N GLN A 169 -19.26 -1.21 5.01
CA GLN A 169 -17.95 -0.77 4.52
C GLN A 169 -18.03 -0.30 3.07
N TRP A 170 -17.13 0.61 2.71
CA TRP A 170 -16.84 0.88 1.32
C TRP A 170 -16.00 -0.27 0.74
N MET A 171 -16.44 -0.74 -0.41
CA MET A 171 -15.80 -1.83 -1.15
C MET A 171 -15.35 -1.37 -2.52
N LEU A 172 -14.22 -1.88 -2.98
CA LEU A 172 -13.74 -1.70 -4.35
C LEU A 172 -13.85 -3.03 -5.10
N LYS A 173 -14.36 -2.99 -6.35
CA LYS A 173 -14.47 -4.18 -7.22
C LYS A 173 -13.12 -4.53 -7.82
N ILE A 174 -12.14 -4.89 -7.00
CA ILE A 174 -10.77 -5.22 -7.45
C ILE A 174 -10.74 -6.37 -8.45
N THR A 175 -11.66 -7.33 -8.34
CA THR A 175 -11.76 -8.49 -9.24
C THR A 175 -12.22 -8.13 -10.66
N ALA A 176 -12.79 -6.94 -10.88
CA ALA A 176 -13.19 -6.47 -12.20
C ALA A 176 -12.00 -6.34 -13.18
N TYR A 177 -10.79 -6.22 -12.67
CA TYR A 177 -9.56 -6.09 -13.45
C TYR A 177 -8.63 -7.31 -13.35
N ALA A 178 -9.02 -8.37 -12.64
CA ALA A 178 -8.17 -9.53 -12.38
C ALA A 178 -7.64 -10.18 -13.68
N GLU A 179 -8.51 -10.40 -14.67
CA GLU A 179 -8.13 -10.99 -15.96
C GLU A 179 -7.18 -10.07 -16.73
N ARG A 180 -7.46 -8.76 -16.75
CA ARG A 180 -6.61 -7.78 -17.43
C ARG A 180 -5.25 -7.68 -16.76
N LEU A 181 -5.20 -7.58 -15.43
CA LEU A 181 -3.94 -7.53 -14.69
C LEU A 181 -3.08 -8.77 -14.95
N LEU A 182 -3.70 -9.94 -15.02
CA LEU A 182 -3.00 -11.19 -15.33
C LEU A 182 -2.38 -11.17 -16.72
N ASN A 183 -3.14 -10.75 -17.73
CA ASN A 183 -2.70 -10.71 -19.12
C ASN A 183 -1.62 -9.64 -19.36
N ASP A 184 -1.78 -8.45 -18.76
CA ASP A 184 -0.86 -7.33 -18.93
C ASP A 184 0.53 -7.61 -18.30
N LEU A 185 0.68 -8.63 -17.41
CA LEU A 185 1.98 -9.05 -16.87
C LEU A 185 2.97 -9.47 -17.94
N ASP A 186 2.49 -10.05 -19.05
CA ASP A 186 3.36 -10.56 -20.10
C ASP A 186 4.05 -9.44 -20.89
N GLU A 187 3.47 -8.23 -20.88
CA GLU A 187 4.02 -7.05 -21.55
C GLU A 187 5.07 -6.31 -20.71
N LEU A 188 5.24 -6.67 -19.42
CA LEU A 188 6.13 -5.97 -18.52
C LEU A 188 7.56 -6.52 -18.59
N ASP A 189 8.54 -5.61 -18.60
CA ASP A 189 9.97 -5.94 -18.44
C ASP A 189 10.32 -6.05 -16.95
N TRP A 190 9.72 -7.06 -16.31
CA TRP A 190 9.93 -7.37 -14.89
C TRP A 190 10.59 -8.74 -14.72
N PRO A 191 11.33 -8.97 -13.60
CA PRO A 191 11.81 -10.30 -13.27
C PRO A 191 10.67 -11.32 -13.20
N GLU A 192 10.88 -12.50 -13.77
CA GLU A 192 9.83 -13.52 -13.86
C GLU A 192 9.31 -13.95 -12.48
N SER A 193 10.18 -14.00 -11.47
CA SER A 193 9.78 -14.28 -10.09
C SER A 193 8.73 -13.29 -9.55
N ILE A 194 8.80 -12.02 -9.94
CA ILE A 194 7.80 -11.01 -9.55
C ILE A 194 6.49 -11.23 -10.29
N LYS A 195 6.54 -11.55 -11.59
CA LYS A 195 5.34 -11.88 -12.37
C LYS A 195 4.63 -13.12 -11.82
N ASP A 196 5.41 -14.15 -11.45
CA ASP A 196 4.86 -15.38 -10.87
C ASP A 196 4.20 -15.14 -9.51
N MET A 197 4.77 -14.28 -8.67
CA MET A 197 4.13 -13.89 -7.41
C MET A 197 2.75 -13.25 -7.67
N GLN A 198 2.63 -12.39 -8.67
CA GLN A 198 1.36 -11.74 -9.00
C GLN A 198 0.37 -12.69 -9.67
N ARG A 199 0.81 -13.58 -10.57
CA ARG A 199 -0.03 -14.64 -11.14
C ARG A 199 -0.61 -15.53 -10.05
N ASN A 200 0.22 -15.95 -9.09
CA ASN A 200 -0.20 -16.78 -7.97
C ASN A 200 -1.16 -16.05 -7.03
N TRP A 201 -0.94 -14.75 -6.79
CA TRP A 201 -1.84 -13.93 -5.97
C TRP A 201 -3.21 -13.77 -6.61
N ILE A 202 -3.29 -13.50 -7.92
CA ILE A 202 -4.55 -13.42 -8.67
C ILE A 202 -5.24 -14.78 -8.68
N GLY A 203 -4.48 -15.88 -8.80
CA GLY A 203 -4.94 -17.23 -8.61
C GLY A 203 -6.04 -17.65 -9.59
N LYS A 204 -5.91 -17.31 -10.88
CA LYS A 204 -6.89 -17.73 -11.88
C LYS A 204 -6.98 -19.25 -11.90
N SER A 205 -8.17 -19.77 -11.60
CA SER A 205 -8.48 -21.19 -11.66
C SER A 205 -9.50 -21.44 -12.77
N THR A 206 -9.28 -22.49 -13.54
CA THR A 206 -10.23 -22.96 -14.54
C THR A 206 -10.69 -24.36 -14.17
N GLY A 207 -11.98 -24.58 -14.25
CA GLY A 207 -12.56 -25.87 -13.90
C GLY A 207 -13.95 -26.02 -14.54
N ALA A 208 -14.65 -27.07 -14.15
CA ALA A 208 -15.99 -27.35 -14.64
C ALA A 208 -17.01 -27.43 -13.51
N ASN A 209 -18.20 -26.88 -13.76
CA ASN A 209 -19.36 -27.14 -12.92
C ASN A 209 -19.98 -28.49 -13.32
N VAL A 210 -19.97 -29.46 -12.41
CA VAL A 210 -20.58 -30.76 -12.62
C VAL A 210 -21.81 -30.88 -11.73
N THR A 211 -22.98 -31.08 -12.36
CA THR A 211 -24.24 -31.24 -11.63
C THR A 211 -24.58 -32.71 -11.48
N PHE A 212 -24.76 -33.14 -10.26
CA PHE A 212 -25.18 -34.50 -9.89
C PHE A 212 -26.64 -34.52 -9.48
N LYS A 213 -27.38 -35.52 -9.95
CA LYS A 213 -28.74 -35.79 -9.51
C LYS A 213 -28.75 -36.82 -8.38
N VAL A 214 -29.52 -36.56 -7.35
CA VAL A 214 -29.68 -37.53 -6.25
C VAL A 214 -30.69 -38.59 -6.68
N LYS A 215 -30.23 -39.86 -6.76
CA LYS A 215 -31.04 -40.97 -7.24
C LYS A 215 -32.31 -41.14 -6.39
N GLY A 216 -33.46 -41.21 -7.08
CA GLY A 216 -34.75 -41.37 -6.44
C GLY A 216 -35.39 -40.13 -5.87
N THR A 217 -34.86 -38.96 -6.21
CA THR A 217 -35.41 -37.63 -5.82
C THR A 217 -35.29 -36.63 -6.95
N ASP A 218 -35.99 -35.49 -6.85
CA ASP A 218 -35.85 -34.36 -7.78
C ASP A 218 -34.74 -33.40 -7.37
N LYS A 219 -33.93 -33.77 -6.39
CA LYS A 219 -32.84 -32.95 -5.88
C LYS A 219 -31.57 -33.12 -6.73
N GLU A 220 -30.87 -32.02 -6.92
CA GLU A 220 -29.57 -32.00 -7.54
C GLU A 220 -28.60 -31.08 -6.76
N PHE A 221 -27.31 -31.29 -6.92
CA PHE A 221 -26.27 -30.41 -6.41
C PHE A 221 -25.17 -30.26 -7.46
N THR A 222 -24.58 -29.07 -7.49
CA THR A 222 -23.51 -28.74 -8.42
C THR A 222 -22.21 -28.57 -7.63
N VAL A 223 -21.14 -29.16 -8.12
CA VAL A 223 -19.77 -28.98 -7.60
C VAL A 223 -18.90 -28.38 -8.70
N PHE A 224 -17.99 -27.53 -8.29
CA PHE A 224 -16.92 -27.04 -9.14
C PHE A 224 -15.68 -27.92 -8.96
N THR A 225 -15.04 -28.34 -10.03
CA THR A 225 -13.85 -29.20 -10.03
C THR A 225 -12.79 -28.70 -11.00
#